data_dc705391da5c289438d6f4a5ab9dec1c
#
_entry.id   dc705391da5c289438d6f4a5ab9dec1c
#
_cell.length_a   1.000
_cell.length_b   1.000
_cell.length_c   1.000
_cell.angle_alpha   90.00
_cell.angle_beta   90.00
_cell.angle_gamma   90.00
#
_symmetry.space_group_name_H-M   'P 1'
#
loop_
_entity.id
_entity.type
_entity.pdbx_description
1 polymer ?
#
loop_
_entity_poly.entity_id
_entity_poly.type
_entity_poly.pdbx_seq_one_letter_code
_entity_poly.pdbx_strand_id
1 'polypeptide(L)'
;MNKKQKKMLLRILISAALLIALHFAPFTGAVRFLAYMVPYVIIGYDILRKAGLGIKNRQVFDECFLMAVATVGAIAIGLVENGDYTEAVAVMLFYQVGEWFQSYAVGKSRRNISELMDIRPDYANILEDGKLVQVDPDEVEIGTIIVVQPGEKVPIDGVVVEGTSTLNTAALTGESLPRDAIPGDEIISGCVNMTGLLKIRTTKEFGESTVSKILDLVENASSRKSRSEDFIAKFARVYTPAVCYGALALAILPPLVRMLALGLAPAWGDWIYRALTFLVISCPCALVISIPLSFFAGIGGASNAGVLVKGSNYLETLSQTDYVVFDKTGTLTQGVFEVVGIHHNTIDEAKLIEYAALAESASSHPISKSLQKAYGAELDRGRVSNIQEISGHGVTAEVDGHTVAAGNDKLMAKLGIQSVPCHQVGTIIHVALDGQYAGHILISDVVKPTSKEAIAALKKIGVEKTVMLTGDADAVAQQVANELGIDQVYSQLLPADKVNKVEQLLNEKPAKKKLAFVGDGINDAPVLSRADIGIAMGAMGSDAAIEAADVVLMDDDPLKIAKAIKISRKCLGIVYQNIVFALAIKGICLVLGALGIANMWLAIFADVGVMILAVLNAIRALFVKKL
;
A
#
# COMPACT_ATOMS: atom_id res chain seq x y z
N MET A 1 -19.70 -3.68 15.85
CA MET A 1 -20.43 -4.93 15.42
C MET A 1 -21.65 -4.54 14.59
N ASN A 2 -21.79 -5.13 13.41
CA ASN A 2 -22.97 -4.91 12.56
C ASN A 2 -24.18 -5.78 13.03
N LYS A 3 -25.39 -5.52 12.47
CA LYS A 3 -26.63 -6.25 12.84
C LYS A 3 -26.49 -7.78 12.64
N LYS A 4 -25.80 -8.23 11.60
CA LYS A 4 -25.56 -9.65 11.29
C LYS A 4 -24.67 -10.31 12.34
N GLN A 5 -23.59 -9.66 12.75
CA GLN A 5 -22.67 -10.16 13.79
C GLN A 5 -23.35 -10.25 15.17
N LYS A 6 -24.20 -9.27 15.52
CA LYS A 6 -24.99 -9.31 16.77
C LYS A 6 -25.97 -10.48 16.78
N LYS A 7 -26.66 -10.72 15.66
CA LYS A 7 -27.60 -11.85 15.51
C LYS A 7 -26.88 -13.20 15.63
N MET A 8 -25.70 -13.32 15.02
CA MET A 8 -24.89 -14.54 15.09
C MET A 8 -24.40 -14.82 16.52
N LEU A 9 -23.87 -13.79 17.20
CA LEU A 9 -23.46 -13.89 18.60
C LEU A 9 -24.61 -14.33 19.51
N LEU A 10 -25.81 -13.78 19.31
CA LEU A 10 -26.99 -14.16 20.09
C LEU A 10 -27.32 -15.66 19.90
N ARG A 11 -27.28 -16.16 18.65
CA ARG A 11 -27.50 -17.58 18.34
C ARG A 11 -26.46 -18.49 19.02
N ILE A 12 -25.18 -18.07 19.00
CA ILE A 12 -24.08 -18.77 19.69
C ILE A 12 -24.37 -18.85 21.20
N LEU A 13 -24.70 -17.73 21.83
CA LEU A 13 -24.98 -17.69 23.28
C LEU A 13 -26.19 -18.54 23.66
N ILE A 14 -27.28 -18.47 22.89
CA ILE A 14 -28.49 -19.28 23.14
C ILE A 14 -28.15 -20.77 23.00
N SER A 15 -27.47 -21.18 21.93
CA SER A 15 -27.15 -22.58 21.69
C SER A 15 -26.16 -23.12 22.74
N ALA A 16 -25.18 -22.29 23.17
CA ALA A 16 -24.26 -22.65 24.25
C ALA A 16 -24.98 -22.85 25.58
N ALA A 17 -25.87 -21.94 25.95
CA ALA A 17 -26.67 -22.04 27.17
C ALA A 17 -27.56 -23.30 27.16
N LEU A 18 -28.22 -23.58 26.01
CA LEU A 18 -29.01 -24.79 25.85
C LEU A 18 -28.16 -26.05 25.93
N LEU A 19 -26.98 -26.08 25.31
CA LEU A 19 -26.07 -27.23 25.36
C LEU A 19 -25.63 -27.54 26.81
N ILE A 20 -25.26 -26.47 27.57
CA ILE A 20 -24.88 -26.62 28.98
C ILE A 20 -26.08 -27.13 29.80
N ALA A 21 -27.26 -26.56 29.64
CA ALA A 21 -28.47 -26.99 30.35
C ALA A 21 -28.83 -28.45 30.05
N LEU A 22 -28.73 -28.87 28.78
CA LEU A 22 -29.02 -30.24 28.36
C LEU A 22 -27.98 -31.24 28.87
N HIS A 23 -26.73 -30.83 29.07
CA HIS A 23 -25.69 -31.70 29.64
C HIS A 23 -26.04 -32.17 31.07
N PHE A 24 -26.69 -31.31 31.84
CA PHE A 24 -27.11 -31.61 33.22
C PHE A 24 -28.55 -32.18 33.29
N ALA A 25 -29.29 -32.19 32.19
CA ALA A 25 -30.66 -32.68 32.19
C ALA A 25 -30.73 -34.23 32.04
N PRO A 26 -31.56 -34.91 32.83
CA PRO A 26 -31.64 -36.38 32.81
C PRO A 26 -32.55 -36.90 31.68
N PHE A 27 -32.42 -36.37 30.48
CA PHE A 27 -33.19 -36.84 29.33
C PHE A 27 -32.58 -38.12 28.73
N THR A 28 -33.42 -39.05 28.31
CA THR A 28 -33.04 -40.32 27.70
C THR A 28 -33.83 -40.61 26.43
N GLY A 29 -33.31 -41.47 25.56
CA GLY A 29 -33.97 -41.93 24.34
C GLY A 29 -34.36 -40.81 23.36
N ALA A 30 -35.55 -40.92 22.77
CA ALA A 30 -36.05 -39.97 21.76
C ALA A 30 -36.19 -38.54 22.27
N VAL A 31 -36.46 -38.35 23.56
CA VAL A 31 -36.57 -37.01 24.17
C VAL A 31 -35.21 -36.30 24.17
N ARG A 32 -34.15 -37.04 24.51
CA ARG A 32 -32.76 -36.54 24.47
C ARG A 32 -32.38 -36.13 23.06
N PHE A 33 -32.66 -36.96 22.06
CA PHE A 33 -32.44 -36.63 20.65
C PHE A 33 -33.12 -35.33 20.24
N LEU A 34 -34.44 -35.23 20.46
CA LEU A 34 -35.21 -34.02 20.09
C LEU A 34 -34.72 -32.78 20.82
N ALA A 35 -34.35 -32.90 22.11
CA ALA A 35 -33.83 -31.80 22.89
C ALA A 35 -32.49 -31.27 22.33
N TYR A 36 -31.54 -32.11 21.93
CA TYR A 36 -30.27 -31.72 21.33
C TYR A 36 -30.40 -31.19 19.89
N MET A 37 -31.45 -31.62 19.15
CA MET A 37 -31.73 -31.07 17.81
C MET A 37 -32.11 -29.59 17.85
N VAL A 38 -32.69 -29.08 18.95
CA VAL A 38 -33.04 -27.67 19.07
C VAL A 38 -31.78 -26.77 18.97
N PRO A 39 -30.77 -26.86 19.85
CA PRO A 39 -29.55 -26.05 19.72
C PRO A 39 -28.80 -26.36 18.41
N TYR A 40 -28.79 -27.61 17.92
CA TYR A 40 -28.14 -27.97 16.67
C TYR A 40 -28.74 -27.23 15.46
N VAL A 41 -30.07 -27.19 15.35
CA VAL A 41 -30.73 -26.46 14.25
C VAL A 41 -30.59 -24.94 14.41
N ILE A 42 -30.69 -24.40 15.65
CA ILE A 42 -30.52 -22.96 15.89
C ILE A 42 -29.15 -22.51 15.42
N ILE A 43 -28.10 -23.26 15.75
CA ILE A 43 -26.73 -22.86 15.43
C ILE A 43 -26.32 -23.25 14.00
N GLY A 44 -26.78 -24.40 13.48
CA GLY A 44 -26.32 -25.01 12.24
C GLY A 44 -27.15 -24.70 10.99
N TYR A 45 -28.33 -24.09 11.13
CA TYR A 45 -29.28 -23.88 10.03
C TYR A 45 -28.65 -23.27 8.75
N ASP A 46 -27.85 -22.24 8.89
CA ASP A 46 -27.19 -21.55 7.77
C ASP A 46 -26.10 -22.41 7.11
N ILE A 47 -25.36 -23.20 7.89
CA ILE A 47 -24.32 -24.12 7.40
C ILE A 47 -24.98 -25.26 6.62
N LEU A 48 -25.98 -25.90 7.21
CA LEU A 48 -26.73 -26.99 6.57
C LEU A 48 -27.39 -26.52 5.26
N ARG A 49 -27.97 -25.31 5.26
CA ARG A 49 -28.54 -24.72 4.05
C ARG A 49 -27.48 -24.47 2.98
N LYS A 50 -26.30 -23.90 3.35
CA LYS A 50 -25.20 -23.66 2.40
C LYS A 50 -24.67 -24.99 1.84
N ALA A 51 -24.46 -26.00 2.69
CA ALA A 51 -24.05 -27.33 2.24
C ALA A 51 -25.04 -27.96 1.26
N GLY A 52 -26.35 -27.87 1.54
CA GLY A 52 -27.40 -28.33 0.63
C GLY A 52 -27.40 -27.58 -0.71
N LEU A 53 -27.20 -26.26 -0.70
CA LEU A 53 -27.11 -25.48 -1.93
C LEU A 53 -25.81 -25.80 -2.69
N GLY A 54 -24.70 -26.06 -2.00
CA GLY A 54 -23.42 -26.49 -2.57
C GLY A 54 -23.57 -27.80 -3.35
N ILE A 55 -24.24 -28.80 -2.75
CA ILE A 55 -24.57 -30.07 -3.42
C ILE A 55 -25.41 -29.82 -4.68
N LYS A 56 -26.45 -29.00 -4.58
CA LYS A 56 -27.34 -28.67 -5.73
C LYS A 56 -26.57 -28.00 -6.87
N ASN A 57 -25.59 -27.13 -6.53
CA ASN A 57 -24.78 -26.37 -7.51
C ASN A 57 -23.51 -27.12 -7.94
N ARG A 58 -23.35 -28.41 -7.61
CA ARG A 58 -22.17 -29.24 -7.90
C ARG A 58 -20.84 -28.71 -7.30
N GLN A 59 -20.93 -27.91 -6.26
CA GLN A 59 -19.80 -27.41 -5.46
C GLN A 59 -19.77 -28.19 -4.13
N VAL A 60 -19.51 -29.49 -4.20
CA VAL A 60 -19.71 -30.43 -3.10
C VAL A 60 -18.59 -30.35 -2.05
N PHE A 61 -17.38 -29.94 -2.42
CA PHE A 61 -16.22 -29.99 -1.53
C PHE A 61 -15.90 -28.61 -0.94
N ASP A 62 -16.86 -28.02 -0.22
CA ASP A 62 -16.65 -26.80 0.56
C ASP A 62 -16.59 -27.11 2.07
N GLU A 63 -16.18 -26.11 2.86
CA GLU A 63 -16.07 -26.23 4.32
C GLU A 63 -17.42 -26.47 4.99
N CYS A 64 -18.50 -25.88 4.47
CA CYS A 64 -19.85 -26.08 4.99
C CYS A 64 -20.32 -27.53 4.79
N PHE A 65 -19.96 -28.15 3.65
CA PHE A 65 -20.24 -29.56 3.38
C PHE A 65 -19.48 -30.48 4.34
N LEU A 66 -18.17 -30.25 4.54
CA LEU A 66 -17.35 -31.04 5.49
C LEU A 66 -17.94 -31.01 6.90
N MET A 67 -18.31 -29.81 7.38
CA MET A 67 -18.91 -29.64 8.70
C MET A 67 -20.30 -30.29 8.81
N ALA A 68 -21.12 -30.17 7.76
CA ALA A 68 -22.42 -30.83 7.74
C ALA A 68 -22.28 -32.35 7.79
N VAL A 69 -21.40 -32.94 6.98
CA VAL A 69 -21.15 -34.41 6.98
C VAL A 69 -20.62 -34.88 8.34
N ALA A 70 -19.66 -34.15 8.92
CA ALA A 70 -19.07 -34.53 10.21
C ALA A 70 -20.11 -34.47 11.33
N THR A 71 -20.93 -33.43 11.42
CA THR A 71 -21.91 -33.28 12.51
C THR A 71 -23.15 -34.17 12.34
N VAL A 72 -23.64 -34.36 11.11
CA VAL A 72 -24.73 -35.31 10.81
C VAL A 72 -24.25 -36.75 11.08
N GLY A 73 -22.99 -37.07 10.70
CA GLY A 73 -22.39 -38.37 11.00
C GLY A 73 -22.23 -38.62 12.50
N ALA A 74 -21.81 -37.61 13.27
CA ALA A 74 -21.75 -37.70 14.74
C ALA A 74 -23.13 -37.92 15.37
N ILE A 75 -24.18 -37.28 14.85
CA ILE A 75 -25.58 -37.53 15.27
C ILE A 75 -25.98 -38.97 14.95
N ALA A 76 -25.64 -39.49 13.77
CA ALA A 76 -25.97 -40.87 13.38
C ALA A 76 -25.28 -41.89 14.27
N ILE A 77 -24.01 -41.68 14.65
CA ILE A 77 -23.30 -42.54 15.63
C ILE A 77 -24.01 -42.48 16.99
N GLY A 78 -24.36 -41.28 17.48
CA GLY A 78 -25.10 -41.11 18.72
C GLY A 78 -26.44 -41.84 18.74
N LEU A 79 -27.15 -41.94 17.60
CA LEU A 79 -28.37 -42.70 17.49
C LEU A 79 -28.19 -44.22 17.61
N VAL A 80 -27.04 -44.74 17.12
CA VAL A 80 -26.76 -46.18 17.06
C VAL A 80 -26.08 -46.69 18.33
N GLU A 81 -25.16 -45.90 18.92
CA GLU A 81 -24.28 -46.41 19.97
C GLU A 81 -24.63 -45.91 21.38
N ASN A 82 -24.61 -44.58 21.60
CA ASN A 82 -24.49 -44.02 22.96
C ASN A 82 -25.59 -43.04 23.36
N GLY A 83 -26.42 -42.57 22.44
CA GLY A 83 -27.39 -41.51 22.70
C GLY A 83 -26.71 -40.18 23.08
N ASP A 84 -25.43 -39.98 22.77
CA ASP A 84 -24.70 -38.73 23.01
C ASP A 84 -24.60 -37.88 21.74
N TYR A 85 -25.21 -36.71 21.78
CA TYR A 85 -25.27 -35.75 20.69
C TYR A 85 -24.45 -34.49 21.03
N THR A 86 -23.78 -34.46 22.18
CA THR A 86 -23.05 -33.30 22.70
C THR A 86 -21.96 -32.86 21.72
N GLU A 87 -21.22 -33.82 21.19
CA GLU A 87 -20.12 -33.54 20.26
C GLU A 87 -20.61 -32.86 18.95
N ALA A 88 -21.70 -33.35 18.36
CA ALA A 88 -22.25 -32.80 17.13
C ALA A 88 -22.66 -31.32 17.29
N VAL A 89 -23.35 -31.00 18.42
CA VAL A 89 -23.74 -29.63 18.74
C VAL A 89 -22.53 -28.78 19.06
N ALA A 90 -21.55 -29.30 19.79
CA ALA A 90 -20.33 -28.59 20.15
C ALA A 90 -19.48 -28.24 18.93
N VAL A 91 -19.27 -29.20 17.99
CA VAL A 91 -18.55 -28.92 16.73
C VAL A 91 -19.19 -27.78 15.96
N MET A 92 -20.53 -27.82 15.77
CA MET A 92 -21.27 -26.81 15.06
C MET A 92 -21.19 -25.44 15.78
N LEU A 93 -21.26 -25.47 17.12
CA LEU A 93 -21.16 -24.27 17.96
C LEU A 93 -19.78 -23.61 17.81
N PHE A 94 -18.70 -24.37 17.97
CA PHE A 94 -17.35 -23.84 17.88
C PHE A 94 -17.01 -23.37 16.46
N TYR A 95 -17.48 -24.06 15.43
CA TYR A 95 -17.36 -23.59 14.06
C TYR A 95 -18.02 -22.21 13.89
N GLN A 96 -19.25 -22.02 14.42
CA GLN A 96 -19.92 -20.71 14.36
C GLN A 96 -19.22 -19.63 15.20
N VAL A 97 -18.58 -19.99 16.31
CA VAL A 97 -17.70 -19.07 17.06
C VAL A 97 -16.53 -18.64 16.19
N GLY A 98 -15.92 -19.56 15.46
CA GLY A 98 -14.85 -19.28 14.50
C GLY A 98 -15.29 -18.32 13.39
N GLU A 99 -16.41 -18.62 12.75
CA GLU A 99 -17.02 -17.79 11.70
C GLU A 99 -17.37 -16.39 12.22
N TRP A 100 -17.92 -16.29 13.44
CA TRP A 100 -18.20 -15.00 14.05
C TRP A 100 -16.91 -14.21 14.32
N PHE A 101 -15.90 -14.85 14.91
CA PHE A 101 -14.61 -14.22 15.18
C PHE A 101 -13.93 -13.75 13.89
N GLN A 102 -13.94 -14.57 12.84
CA GLN A 102 -13.46 -14.20 11.50
C GLN A 102 -14.17 -12.95 10.98
N SER A 103 -15.51 -12.98 10.96
CA SER A 103 -16.31 -11.84 10.51
C SER A 103 -16.03 -10.57 11.30
N TYR A 104 -15.81 -10.71 12.62
CA TYR A 104 -15.46 -9.60 13.50
C TYR A 104 -14.06 -9.08 13.21
N ALA A 105 -13.05 -9.95 13.12
CA ALA A 105 -11.66 -9.59 12.87
C ALA A 105 -11.46 -8.93 11.50
N VAL A 106 -12.04 -9.51 10.44
CA VAL A 106 -12.02 -8.93 9.09
C VAL A 106 -12.75 -7.59 9.07
N GLY A 107 -13.92 -7.51 9.71
CA GLY A 107 -14.68 -6.27 9.80
C GLY A 107 -13.98 -5.19 10.63
N LYS A 108 -13.20 -5.54 11.64
CA LYS A 108 -12.38 -4.62 12.42
C LYS A 108 -11.14 -4.17 11.63
N SER A 109 -10.48 -5.09 10.94
CA SER A 109 -9.34 -4.76 10.07
C SER A 109 -9.75 -3.82 8.94
N ARG A 110 -10.88 -4.09 8.28
CA ARG A 110 -11.45 -3.17 7.28
C ARG A 110 -11.84 -1.82 7.87
N ARG A 111 -12.37 -1.77 9.08
CA ARG A 111 -12.71 -0.50 9.74
C ARG A 111 -11.47 0.26 10.21
N ASN A 112 -10.43 -0.40 10.67
CA ASN A 112 -9.18 0.27 10.98
C ASN A 112 -8.54 0.88 9.71
N ILE A 113 -8.67 0.22 8.57
CA ILE A 113 -8.31 0.80 7.26
C ILE A 113 -9.26 1.97 6.93
N SER A 114 -10.56 1.83 7.20
CA SER A 114 -11.56 2.87 6.99
C SER A 114 -11.48 4.02 8.02
N GLU A 115 -10.98 3.79 9.24
CA GLU A 115 -10.67 4.83 10.24
C GLU A 115 -9.35 5.57 9.90
N LEU A 116 -8.46 4.91 9.16
CA LEU A 116 -7.38 5.56 8.42
C LEU A 116 -7.93 6.34 7.21
N MET A 117 -9.08 5.95 6.72
CA MET A 117 -9.88 6.60 5.68
C MET A 117 -10.88 7.62 6.24
N ASP A 118 -10.82 7.95 7.53
CA ASP A 118 -11.53 9.11 8.11
C ASP A 118 -10.93 10.44 7.62
N ILE A 119 -10.23 10.38 6.48
CA ILE A 119 -9.82 11.54 5.70
C ILE A 119 -10.95 12.05 4.79
N ARG A 120 -12.00 11.24 4.50
CA ARG A 120 -13.11 11.69 3.69
C ARG A 120 -13.86 12.81 4.41
N PRO A 121 -14.00 13.99 3.80
CA PRO A 121 -14.85 15.04 4.34
C PRO A 121 -16.32 14.68 4.12
N ASP A 122 -17.13 14.99 5.14
CA ASP A 122 -18.56 14.72 5.09
C ASP A 122 -19.34 15.81 4.34
N TYR A 123 -18.78 17.03 4.24
CA TYR A 123 -19.38 18.19 3.60
C TYR A 123 -18.33 19.20 3.13
N ALA A 124 -18.73 20.12 2.25
CA ALA A 124 -18.00 21.31 1.89
C ALA A 124 -18.83 22.55 2.30
N ASN A 125 -18.18 23.60 2.84
CA ASN A 125 -18.84 24.87 3.07
C ASN A 125 -18.59 25.78 1.86
N ILE A 126 -19.64 26.20 1.17
CA ILE A 126 -19.58 27.21 0.09
C ILE A 126 -20.22 28.53 0.54
N LEU A 127 -19.89 29.61 -0.15
CA LEU A 127 -20.44 30.92 0.13
C LEU A 127 -21.54 31.22 -0.91
N GLU A 128 -22.80 31.15 -0.49
CA GLU A 128 -23.96 31.58 -1.29
C GLU A 128 -24.59 32.82 -0.65
N ASP A 129 -24.73 33.88 -1.41
CA ASP A 129 -25.30 35.18 -0.96
C ASP A 129 -24.71 35.69 0.38
N GLY A 130 -23.40 35.47 0.59
CA GLY A 130 -22.69 35.86 1.81
C GLY A 130 -22.96 35.00 3.04
N LYS A 131 -23.65 33.88 2.91
CA LYS A 131 -23.88 32.88 3.96
C LYS A 131 -23.14 31.59 3.66
N LEU A 132 -22.64 30.96 4.70
CA LEU A 132 -22.05 29.62 4.61
C LEU A 132 -23.17 28.59 4.47
N VAL A 133 -23.14 27.83 3.38
CA VAL A 133 -24.05 26.71 3.11
C VAL A 133 -23.23 25.43 3.05
N GLN A 134 -23.66 24.40 3.78
CA GLN A 134 -23.07 23.08 3.69
C GLN A 134 -23.68 22.29 2.54
N VAL A 135 -22.83 21.80 1.66
CA VAL A 135 -23.20 20.99 0.49
C VAL A 135 -22.43 19.68 0.49
N ASP A 136 -22.93 18.69 -0.26
CA ASP A 136 -22.14 17.49 -0.50
C ASP A 136 -20.90 17.84 -1.34
N PRO A 137 -19.70 17.36 -1.01
CA PRO A 137 -18.50 17.60 -1.81
C PRO A 137 -18.66 17.21 -3.30
N ASP A 138 -19.47 16.19 -3.60
CA ASP A 138 -19.75 15.75 -4.97
C ASP A 138 -20.55 16.80 -5.80
N GLU A 139 -21.18 17.79 -5.15
CA GLU A 139 -21.95 18.87 -5.82
C GLU A 139 -21.12 20.13 -6.08
N VAL A 140 -19.84 20.17 -5.66
CA VAL A 140 -18.98 21.35 -5.78
C VAL A 140 -18.26 21.35 -7.12
N GLU A 141 -18.52 22.39 -7.93
CA GLU A 141 -17.88 22.57 -9.23
C GLU A 141 -16.45 23.14 -9.12
N ILE A 142 -15.64 22.89 -10.16
CA ILE A 142 -14.29 23.46 -10.27
C ILE A 142 -14.36 25.00 -10.31
N GLY A 143 -13.49 25.67 -9.56
CA GLY A 143 -13.44 27.13 -9.45
C GLY A 143 -14.30 27.71 -8.33
N THR A 144 -15.12 26.90 -7.66
CA THR A 144 -15.92 27.31 -6.50
C THR A 144 -15.01 27.67 -5.32
N ILE A 145 -15.38 28.72 -4.58
CA ILE A 145 -14.66 29.08 -3.34
C ILE A 145 -15.28 28.34 -2.16
N ILE A 146 -14.53 27.41 -1.60
CA ILE A 146 -14.89 26.72 -0.38
C ILE A 146 -14.26 27.39 0.84
N VAL A 147 -14.94 27.34 1.97
CA VAL A 147 -14.48 27.91 3.25
C VAL A 147 -14.19 26.78 4.21
N VAL A 148 -12.96 26.73 4.72
CA VAL A 148 -12.52 25.70 5.65
C VAL A 148 -12.17 26.33 6.99
N GLN A 149 -12.97 26.02 8.03
CA GLN A 149 -12.78 26.53 9.38
C GLN A 149 -11.73 25.73 10.15
N PRO A 150 -11.15 26.29 11.25
CA PRO A 150 -10.29 25.53 12.13
C PRO A 150 -10.99 24.28 12.69
N GLY A 151 -10.31 23.13 12.59
CA GLY A 151 -10.83 21.82 12.96
C GLY A 151 -11.53 21.07 11.83
N GLU A 152 -11.80 21.71 10.69
CA GLU A 152 -12.43 21.06 9.54
C GLU A 152 -11.39 20.45 8.59
N LYS A 153 -11.82 19.43 7.85
CA LYS A 153 -11.04 18.82 6.76
C LYS A 153 -11.22 19.62 5.49
N VAL A 154 -10.15 19.78 4.73
CA VAL A 154 -10.22 20.33 3.36
C VAL A 154 -10.97 19.36 2.47
N PRO A 155 -12.13 19.73 1.89
CA PRO A 155 -12.97 18.78 1.16
C PRO A 155 -12.46 18.44 -0.24
N ILE A 156 -11.89 19.38 -0.94
CA ILE A 156 -11.47 19.25 -2.35
C ILE A 156 -10.13 19.95 -2.54
N ASP A 157 -9.30 19.44 -3.46
CA ASP A 157 -8.02 20.05 -3.81
C ASP A 157 -8.24 21.45 -4.40
N GLY A 158 -7.39 22.42 -4.04
CA GLY A 158 -7.51 23.77 -4.52
C GLY A 158 -6.35 24.67 -4.15
N VAL A 159 -6.49 25.96 -4.44
CA VAL A 159 -5.49 26.99 -4.15
C VAL A 159 -6.06 27.97 -3.12
N VAL A 160 -5.27 28.32 -2.10
CA VAL A 160 -5.65 29.32 -1.10
C VAL A 160 -5.80 30.69 -1.77
N VAL A 161 -6.98 31.30 -1.64
CA VAL A 161 -7.28 32.65 -2.17
C VAL A 161 -7.14 33.69 -1.07
N GLU A 162 -7.57 33.33 0.17
CA GLU A 162 -7.60 34.25 1.31
C GLU A 162 -7.43 33.47 2.60
N GLY A 163 -6.73 34.06 3.55
CA GLY A 163 -6.48 33.48 4.86
C GLY A 163 -5.09 32.87 5.01
N THR A 164 -4.67 32.66 6.24
CA THR A 164 -3.42 31.97 6.59
C THR A 164 -3.71 30.99 7.71
N SER A 165 -3.16 29.80 7.64
CA SER A 165 -3.35 28.75 8.65
C SER A 165 -2.20 27.77 8.67
N THR A 166 -2.26 26.82 9.62
CA THR A 166 -1.45 25.61 9.63
C THR A 166 -2.33 24.40 9.34
N LEU A 167 -1.86 23.49 8.52
CA LEU A 167 -2.56 22.27 8.11
C LEU A 167 -1.90 21.04 8.73
N ASN A 168 -2.69 20.19 9.34
CA ASN A 168 -2.26 18.88 9.77
C ASN A 168 -2.42 17.89 8.59
N THR A 169 -1.30 17.40 8.09
CA THR A 169 -1.23 16.45 6.98
C THR A 169 -0.99 15.02 7.45
N ALA A 170 -0.90 14.78 8.76
CA ALA A 170 -0.48 13.50 9.34
C ALA A 170 -1.34 12.31 8.89
N ALA A 171 -2.63 12.51 8.62
CA ALA A 171 -3.53 11.47 8.15
C ALA A 171 -3.20 11.02 6.70
N LEU A 172 -2.60 11.90 5.90
CA LEU A 172 -2.24 11.66 4.50
C LEU A 172 -0.77 11.22 4.38
N THR A 173 0.15 12.02 4.92
CA THR A 173 1.59 11.82 4.74
C THR A 173 2.24 11.00 5.85
N GLY A 174 1.56 10.84 7.00
CA GLY A 174 2.14 10.23 8.20
C GLY A 174 3.14 11.13 8.94
N GLU A 175 3.32 12.39 8.49
CA GLU A 175 4.16 13.38 9.14
C GLU A 175 3.40 14.10 10.26
N SER A 176 4.05 14.28 11.42
CA SER A 176 3.44 14.95 12.56
C SER A 176 3.64 16.47 12.58
N LEU A 177 4.49 17.00 11.67
CA LEU A 177 4.74 18.44 11.60
C LEU A 177 3.65 19.11 10.76
N PRO A 178 2.95 20.13 11.30
CA PRO A 178 1.99 20.92 10.54
C PRO A 178 2.69 21.70 9.41
N ARG A 179 2.00 21.86 8.29
CA ARG A 179 2.44 22.67 7.15
C ARG A 179 1.72 24.03 7.17
N ASP A 180 2.46 25.10 6.96
CA ASP A 180 1.87 26.43 6.80
C ASP A 180 1.12 26.53 5.46
N ALA A 181 0.03 27.29 5.44
CA ALA A 181 -0.80 27.57 4.28
C ALA A 181 -1.01 29.08 4.15
N ILE A 182 -0.57 29.67 3.06
CA ILE A 182 -0.69 31.09 2.75
C ILE A 182 -1.37 31.28 1.38
N PRO A 183 -1.89 32.47 1.06
CA PRO A 183 -2.49 32.74 -0.25
C PRO A 183 -1.54 32.43 -1.41
N GLY A 184 -2.04 31.66 -2.38
CA GLY A 184 -1.26 31.14 -3.52
C GLY A 184 -0.77 29.70 -3.37
N ASP A 185 -0.81 29.12 -2.18
CA ASP A 185 -0.40 27.73 -1.95
C ASP A 185 -1.46 26.76 -2.46
N GLU A 186 -0.99 25.67 -3.05
CA GLU A 186 -1.82 24.51 -3.38
C GLU A 186 -2.08 23.66 -2.16
N ILE A 187 -3.35 23.36 -1.91
CA ILE A 187 -3.83 22.57 -0.78
C ILE A 187 -4.52 21.31 -1.29
N ILE A 188 -4.19 20.20 -0.68
CA ILE A 188 -4.81 18.91 -0.99
C ILE A 188 -5.97 18.60 -0.04
N SER A 189 -6.97 17.91 -0.57
CA SER A 189 -8.10 17.41 0.22
C SER A 189 -7.65 16.40 1.28
N GLY A 190 -8.38 16.34 2.40
CA GLY A 190 -8.09 15.45 3.52
C GLY A 190 -7.15 16.01 4.58
N CYS A 191 -6.47 17.15 4.34
CA CYS A 191 -5.75 17.89 5.39
C CYS A 191 -6.74 18.48 6.40
N VAL A 192 -6.36 18.55 7.67
CA VAL A 192 -7.16 19.20 8.72
C VAL A 192 -6.64 20.61 8.94
N ASN A 193 -7.51 21.60 8.76
CA ASN A 193 -7.21 22.99 9.07
C ASN A 193 -7.10 23.19 10.59
N MET A 194 -6.02 23.83 11.08
CA MET A 194 -5.76 23.91 12.52
C MET A 194 -6.06 25.26 13.15
N THR A 195 -5.69 26.36 12.52
CA THR A 195 -5.61 27.65 13.23
C THR A 195 -6.46 28.77 12.62
N GLY A 196 -6.33 29.04 11.33
CA GLY A 196 -7.00 30.16 10.65
C GLY A 196 -8.13 29.72 9.73
N LEU A 197 -9.02 30.64 9.37
CA LEU A 197 -10.02 30.39 8.34
C LEU A 197 -9.35 30.49 6.97
N LEU A 198 -9.56 29.49 6.12
CA LEU A 198 -9.06 29.45 4.77
C LEU A 198 -10.20 29.54 3.75
N LYS A 199 -10.04 30.38 2.71
CA LYS A 199 -10.85 30.33 1.51
C LYS A 199 -10.01 29.73 0.40
N ILE A 200 -10.49 28.63 -0.15
CA ILE A 200 -9.77 27.81 -1.14
C ILE A 200 -10.61 27.78 -2.41
N ARG A 201 -10.00 28.07 -3.55
CA ARG A 201 -10.64 27.89 -4.87
C ARG A 201 -10.36 26.48 -5.34
N THR A 202 -11.41 25.71 -5.60
CA THR A 202 -11.30 24.32 -6.06
C THR A 202 -10.64 24.24 -7.43
N THR A 203 -9.72 23.29 -7.60
CA THR A 203 -9.01 23.02 -8.87
C THR A 203 -9.44 21.70 -9.51
N LYS A 204 -10.14 20.85 -8.76
CA LYS A 204 -10.62 19.53 -9.20
C LYS A 204 -12.06 19.32 -8.76
N GLU A 205 -12.75 18.36 -9.37
CA GLU A 205 -13.98 17.79 -8.82
C GLU A 205 -13.67 16.85 -7.65
N PHE A 206 -14.63 16.59 -6.77
CA PHE A 206 -14.40 15.72 -5.59
C PHE A 206 -13.94 14.31 -5.99
N GLY A 207 -14.54 13.71 -7.03
CA GLY A 207 -14.15 12.39 -7.54
C GLY A 207 -12.70 12.30 -8.01
N GLU A 208 -12.12 13.42 -8.46
CA GLU A 208 -10.72 13.54 -8.89
C GLU A 208 -9.78 14.09 -7.80
N SER A 209 -10.30 14.42 -6.64
CA SER A 209 -9.53 14.93 -5.51
C SER A 209 -8.53 13.89 -4.99
N THR A 210 -7.47 14.37 -4.35
CA THR A 210 -6.44 13.51 -3.76
C THR A 210 -7.04 12.52 -2.76
N VAL A 211 -7.95 12.96 -1.91
CA VAL A 211 -8.65 12.10 -0.95
C VAL A 211 -9.45 11.01 -1.66
N SER A 212 -10.21 11.34 -2.69
CA SER A 212 -11.03 10.37 -3.43
C SER A 212 -10.17 9.30 -4.10
N LYS A 213 -9.06 9.69 -4.72
CA LYS A 213 -8.09 8.77 -5.33
C LYS A 213 -7.44 7.84 -4.31
N ILE A 214 -7.04 8.38 -3.15
CA ILE A 214 -6.48 7.56 -2.06
C ILE A 214 -7.49 6.52 -1.59
N LEU A 215 -8.75 6.93 -1.40
CA LEU A 215 -9.83 6.03 -0.99
C LEU A 215 -10.05 4.91 -2.01
N ASP A 216 -10.12 5.25 -3.28
CA ASP A 216 -10.27 4.29 -4.38
C ASP A 216 -9.09 3.30 -4.46
N LEU A 217 -7.86 3.79 -4.33
CA LEU A 217 -6.65 2.96 -4.33
C LEU A 217 -6.66 1.95 -3.17
N VAL A 218 -7.06 2.37 -1.97
CA VAL A 218 -7.10 1.49 -0.80
C VAL A 218 -8.26 0.49 -0.90
N GLU A 219 -9.43 0.91 -1.39
CA GLU A 219 -10.60 0.04 -1.58
C GLU A 219 -10.31 -1.03 -2.64
N ASN A 220 -9.70 -0.64 -3.76
CA ASN A 220 -9.36 -1.52 -4.86
C ASN A 220 -8.08 -2.35 -4.62
N ALA A 221 -7.24 -2.00 -3.64
CA ALA A 221 -6.03 -2.76 -3.30
C ALA A 221 -6.33 -4.23 -2.96
N SER A 222 -7.54 -4.53 -2.49
CA SER A 222 -7.98 -5.89 -2.19
C SER A 222 -8.28 -6.76 -3.42
N SER A 223 -8.41 -6.17 -4.59
CA SER A 223 -8.78 -6.89 -5.82
C SER A 223 -7.59 -7.62 -6.48
N ARG A 224 -6.36 -7.16 -6.26
CA ARG A 224 -5.12 -7.73 -6.82
C ARG A 224 -4.46 -8.70 -5.85
N LYS A 225 -4.77 -9.99 -6.02
CA LYS A 225 -4.30 -11.07 -5.14
C LYS A 225 -2.80 -11.34 -5.27
N SER A 226 -2.16 -11.67 -4.15
CA SER A 226 -0.78 -12.13 -4.10
C SER A 226 -0.64 -13.57 -4.63
N ARG A 227 0.59 -13.97 -4.97
CA ARG A 227 0.90 -15.37 -5.33
C ARG A 227 0.59 -16.31 -4.16
N SER A 228 0.80 -15.85 -2.94
CA SER A 228 0.50 -16.62 -1.73
C SER A 228 -1.01 -16.87 -1.58
N GLU A 229 -1.86 -15.88 -1.87
CA GLU A 229 -3.33 -16.05 -1.87
C GLU A 229 -3.80 -16.99 -2.99
N ASP A 230 -3.25 -16.86 -4.19
CA ASP A 230 -3.54 -17.74 -5.31
C ASP A 230 -3.09 -19.18 -5.04
N PHE A 231 -1.93 -19.36 -4.41
CA PHE A 231 -1.45 -20.68 -3.99
C PHE A 231 -2.44 -21.34 -3.03
N ILE A 232 -2.92 -20.62 -2.00
CA ILE A 232 -3.88 -21.17 -1.04
C ILE A 232 -5.20 -21.53 -1.72
N ALA A 233 -5.69 -20.69 -2.64
CA ALA A 233 -6.91 -21.00 -3.38
C ALA A 233 -6.77 -22.27 -4.24
N LYS A 234 -5.63 -22.46 -4.91
CA LYS A 234 -5.30 -23.68 -5.66
C LYS A 234 -5.12 -24.89 -4.75
N PHE A 235 -4.39 -24.70 -3.62
CA PHE A 235 -4.18 -25.74 -2.62
C PHE A 235 -5.51 -26.25 -2.07
N ALA A 236 -6.41 -25.37 -1.62
CA ALA A 236 -7.71 -25.75 -1.07
C ALA A 236 -8.54 -26.57 -2.08
N ARG A 237 -8.49 -26.22 -3.36
CA ARG A 237 -9.21 -26.93 -4.43
C ARG A 237 -8.77 -28.38 -4.61
N VAL A 238 -7.51 -28.72 -4.36
CA VAL A 238 -6.96 -30.07 -4.48
C VAL A 238 -7.03 -30.79 -3.11
N TYR A 239 -6.72 -30.08 -2.06
CA TYR A 239 -6.63 -30.60 -0.70
C TYR A 239 -7.98 -31.13 -0.20
N THR A 240 -9.08 -30.36 -0.37
CA THR A 240 -10.37 -30.75 0.18
C THR A 240 -10.93 -32.07 -0.42
N PRO A 241 -10.94 -32.29 -1.75
CA PRO A 241 -11.30 -33.60 -2.29
C PRO A 241 -10.39 -34.72 -1.81
N ALA A 242 -9.06 -34.49 -1.74
CA ALA A 242 -8.12 -35.53 -1.27
C ALA A 242 -8.42 -35.96 0.16
N VAL A 243 -8.74 -35.02 1.02
CA VAL A 243 -9.13 -35.29 2.41
C VAL A 243 -10.46 -36.06 2.50
N CYS A 244 -11.46 -35.68 1.69
CA CYS A 244 -12.75 -36.41 1.65
C CYS A 244 -12.55 -37.87 1.26
N TYR A 245 -11.75 -38.12 0.22
CA TYR A 245 -11.43 -39.50 -0.20
C TYR A 245 -10.59 -40.24 0.87
N GLY A 246 -9.67 -39.55 1.52
CA GLY A 246 -8.89 -40.09 2.64
C GLY A 246 -9.78 -40.50 3.82
N ALA A 247 -10.72 -39.66 4.21
CA ALA A 247 -11.70 -39.96 5.26
C ALA A 247 -12.60 -41.15 4.88
N LEU A 248 -13.07 -41.19 3.64
CA LEU A 248 -13.86 -42.32 3.15
C LEU A 248 -13.05 -43.63 3.17
N ALA A 249 -11.80 -43.58 2.74
CA ALA A 249 -10.89 -44.72 2.81
C ALA A 249 -10.66 -45.15 4.28
N LEU A 250 -10.47 -44.20 5.20
CA LEU A 250 -10.33 -44.49 6.64
C LEU A 250 -11.60 -45.08 7.26
N ALA A 251 -12.77 -44.72 6.80
CA ALA A 251 -14.03 -45.28 7.27
C ALA A 251 -14.27 -46.72 6.78
N ILE A 252 -13.78 -47.07 5.59
CA ILE A 252 -14.13 -48.34 4.91
C ILE A 252 -12.99 -49.35 4.95
N LEU A 253 -11.77 -48.96 4.60
CA LEU A 253 -10.67 -49.96 4.43
C LEU A 253 -10.28 -50.69 5.71
N PRO A 254 -10.06 -50.01 6.86
CA PRO A 254 -9.65 -50.71 8.06
C PRO A 254 -10.72 -51.69 8.59
N PRO A 255 -12.02 -51.38 8.65
CA PRO A 255 -13.06 -52.36 8.98
C PRO A 255 -13.05 -53.59 8.08
N LEU A 256 -12.90 -53.38 6.75
CA LEU A 256 -12.83 -54.49 5.80
C LEU A 256 -11.58 -55.36 5.99
N VAL A 257 -10.43 -54.74 6.21
CA VAL A 257 -9.18 -55.49 6.49
C VAL A 257 -9.31 -56.28 7.80
N ARG A 258 -9.89 -55.70 8.86
CA ARG A 258 -10.15 -56.40 10.12
C ARG A 258 -11.04 -57.61 9.92
N MET A 259 -12.11 -57.46 9.13
CA MET A 259 -13.07 -58.54 8.88
C MET A 259 -12.50 -59.63 7.96
N LEU A 260 -11.90 -59.25 6.81
CA LEU A 260 -11.52 -60.17 5.73
C LEU A 260 -10.12 -60.76 5.92
N ALA A 261 -9.14 -59.98 6.42
CA ALA A 261 -7.75 -60.43 6.55
C ALA A 261 -7.39 -60.91 7.95
N LEU A 262 -7.99 -60.30 9.00
CA LEU A 262 -7.65 -60.58 10.40
C LEU A 262 -8.71 -61.44 11.14
N GLY A 263 -9.90 -61.66 10.56
CA GLY A 263 -11.00 -62.39 11.20
C GLY A 263 -11.53 -61.71 12.48
N LEU A 264 -11.30 -60.42 12.65
CA LEU A 264 -11.71 -59.63 13.81
C LEU A 264 -13.02 -58.89 13.55
N ALA A 265 -13.71 -58.49 14.63
CA ALA A 265 -14.89 -57.63 14.51
C ALA A 265 -14.56 -56.31 13.75
N PRO A 266 -15.37 -55.88 12.81
CA PRO A 266 -15.04 -54.74 11.93
C PRO A 266 -14.92 -53.38 12.63
N ALA A 267 -15.60 -53.19 13.79
CA ALA A 267 -15.60 -51.97 14.59
C ALA A 267 -15.95 -50.71 13.76
N TRP A 268 -17.04 -50.78 12.97
CA TRP A 268 -17.48 -49.70 12.06
C TRP A 268 -17.63 -48.37 12.77
N GLY A 269 -18.24 -48.32 13.96
CA GLY A 269 -18.47 -47.09 14.72
C GLY A 269 -17.15 -46.37 15.02
N ASP A 270 -16.13 -47.06 15.52
CA ASP A 270 -14.82 -46.47 15.83
C ASP A 270 -14.15 -45.88 14.60
N TRP A 271 -14.18 -46.57 13.45
CA TRP A 271 -13.52 -46.12 12.24
C TRP A 271 -14.29 -44.99 11.54
N ILE A 272 -15.62 -45.01 11.60
CA ILE A 272 -16.45 -43.88 11.13
C ILE A 272 -16.21 -42.65 12.01
N TYR A 273 -16.15 -42.82 13.35
CA TYR A 273 -15.83 -41.71 14.26
C TYR A 273 -14.45 -41.10 13.96
N ARG A 274 -13.42 -41.92 13.73
CA ARG A 274 -12.09 -41.49 13.33
C ARG A 274 -12.12 -40.72 11.99
N ALA A 275 -12.87 -41.21 11.03
CA ALA A 275 -13.04 -40.56 9.73
C ALA A 275 -13.74 -39.18 9.84
N LEU A 276 -14.77 -39.07 10.68
CA LEU A 276 -15.45 -37.81 10.96
C LEU A 276 -14.53 -36.83 11.70
N THR A 277 -13.79 -37.27 12.70
CA THR A 277 -12.77 -36.48 13.39
C THR A 277 -11.69 -36.00 12.42
N PHE A 278 -11.21 -36.87 11.52
CA PHE A 278 -10.27 -36.54 10.47
C PHE A 278 -10.81 -35.45 9.53
N LEU A 279 -12.11 -35.50 9.14
CA LEU A 279 -12.75 -34.45 8.33
C LEU A 279 -12.79 -33.09 9.05
N VAL A 280 -13.12 -33.04 10.34
CA VAL A 280 -13.15 -31.81 11.12
C VAL A 280 -11.76 -31.17 11.20
N ILE A 281 -10.71 -31.99 11.51
CA ILE A 281 -9.31 -31.49 11.58
C ILE A 281 -8.86 -30.90 10.24
N SER A 282 -9.36 -31.43 9.14
CA SER A 282 -8.85 -31.15 7.80
C SER A 282 -9.26 -29.80 7.22
N CYS A 283 -10.20 -29.05 7.83
CA CYS A 283 -10.60 -27.74 7.30
C CYS A 283 -9.40 -26.78 7.21
N PRO A 284 -9.05 -26.19 6.04
CA PRO A 284 -7.94 -25.25 5.93
C PRO A 284 -8.27 -23.83 6.40
N CYS A 285 -9.28 -23.67 7.30
CA CYS A 285 -9.87 -22.38 7.71
C CYS A 285 -8.82 -21.37 8.17
N ALA A 286 -7.83 -21.80 8.98
CA ALA A 286 -6.76 -20.95 9.48
C ALA A 286 -5.93 -20.30 8.35
N LEU A 287 -5.67 -21.04 7.26
CA LEU A 287 -4.88 -20.54 6.12
C LEU A 287 -5.71 -19.59 5.25
N VAL A 288 -6.92 -20.02 4.89
CA VAL A 288 -7.81 -19.28 4.00
C VAL A 288 -8.14 -17.89 4.56
N ILE A 289 -8.16 -17.75 5.89
CA ILE A 289 -8.53 -16.51 6.57
C ILE A 289 -7.32 -15.65 6.92
N SER A 290 -6.30 -16.26 7.55
CA SER A 290 -5.19 -15.49 8.12
C SER A 290 -4.28 -14.86 7.07
N ILE A 291 -4.16 -15.47 5.87
CA ILE A 291 -3.27 -14.97 4.83
C ILE A 291 -3.80 -13.69 4.20
N PRO A 292 -5.04 -13.62 3.64
CA PRO A 292 -5.59 -12.35 3.18
C PRO A 292 -5.63 -11.29 4.28
N LEU A 293 -5.98 -11.67 5.51
CA LEU A 293 -6.00 -10.74 6.64
C LEU A 293 -4.62 -10.17 6.95
N SER A 294 -3.54 -10.97 6.83
CA SER A 294 -2.16 -10.48 7.00
C SER A 294 -1.79 -9.43 5.95
N PHE A 295 -2.17 -9.67 4.69
CA PHE A 295 -1.93 -8.70 3.62
C PHE A 295 -2.76 -7.43 3.82
N PHE A 296 -4.04 -7.53 4.17
CA PHE A 296 -4.86 -6.37 4.52
C PHE A 296 -4.27 -5.56 5.67
N ALA A 297 -3.83 -6.24 6.72
CA ALA A 297 -3.17 -5.60 7.85
C ALA A 297 -1.83 -4.94 7.43
N GLY A 298 -1.07 -5.58 6.53
CA GLY A 298 0.17 -5.05 5.98
C GLY A 298 -0.05 -3.79 5.13
N ILE A 299 -1.05 -3.81 4.23
CA ILE A 299 -1.45 -2.64 3.42
C ILE A 299 -1.91 -1.49 4.32
N GLY A 300 -2.78 -1.78 5.32
CA GLY A 300 -3.21 -0.77 6.28
C GLY A 300 -2.06 -0.20 7.12
N GLY A 301 -1.10 -1.05 7.52
CA GLY A 301 0.11 -0.61 8.21
C GLY A 301 1.02 0.26 7.34
N ALA A 302 1.15 -0.05 6.05
CA ALA A 302 1.89 0.75 5.08
C ALA A 302 1.23 2.11 4.85
N SER A 303 -0.09 2.14 4.67
CA SER A 303 -0.87 3.37 4.53
C SER A 303 -0.70 4.30 5.73
N ASN A 304 -0.75 3.77 6.97
CA ASN A 304 -0.45 4.51 8.21
C ASN A 304 0.97 5.11 8.26
N ALA A 305 1.88 4.58 7.47
CA ALA A 305 3.24 5.08 7.36
C ALA A 305 3.43 6.03 6.16
N GLY A 306 2.35 6.43 5.48
CA GLY A 306 2.37 7.27 4.29
C GLY A 306 2.83 6.53 3.03
N VAL A 307 2.63 5.22 2.96
CA VAL A 307 2.97 4.37 1.81
C VAL A 307 1.71 3.66 1.32
N LEU A 308 1.20 4.05 0.17
CA LEU A 308 0.05 3.40 -0.46
C LEU A 308 0.52 2.25 -1.35
N VAL A 309 0.01 1.06 -1.09
CA VAL A 309 0.29 -0.14 -1.88
C VAL A 309 -0.99 -0.60 -2.57
N LYS A 310 -1.00 -0.65 -3.90
CA LYS A 310 -2.19 -0.92 -4.73
C LYS A 310 -2.64 -2.40 -4.75
N GLY A 311 -1.99 -3.28 -4.01
CA GLY A 311 -2.39 -4.68 -3.97
C GLY A 311 -1.48 -5.57 -3.13
N SER A 312 -2.00 -6.73 -2.70
CA SER A 312 -1.24 -7.71 -1.94
C SER A 312 -0.08 -8.33 -2.76
N ASN A 313 -0.25 -8.45 -4.08
CA ASN A 313 0.81 -8.88 -4.99
C ASN A 313 2.00 -7.91 -5.00
N TYR A 314 1.76 -6.60 -4.90
CA TYR A 314 2.82 -5.60 -4.86
C TYR A 314 3.55 -5.60 -3.51
N LEU A 315 2.81 -5.83 -2.41
CA LEU A 315 3.44 -6.01 -1.10
C LEU A 315 4.37 -7.25 -1.09
N GLU A 316 3.95 -8.35 -1.72
CA GLU A 316 4.78 -9.54 -1.89
C GLU A 316 6.02 -9.26 -2.75
N THR A 317 5.85 -8.56 -3.89
CA THR A 317 6.96 -8.19 -4.78
C THR A 317 7.94 -7.26 -4.07
N LEU A 318 7.45 -6.24 -3.36
CA LEU A 318 8.27 -5.28 -2.61
C LEU A 318 9.12 -5.95 -1.52
N SER A 319 8.60 -7.02 -0.89
CA SER A 319 9.37 -7.79 0.10
C SER A 319 10.61 -8.48 -0.49
N GLN A 320 10.58 -8.80 -1.78
CA GLN A 320 11.64 -9.48 -2.55
C GLN A 320 12.52 -8.51 -3.34
N THR A 321 12.36 -7.19 -3.11
CA THR A 321 13.13 -6.16 -3.80
C THR A 321 14.56 -6.13 -3.26
N ASP A 322 15.51 -6.38 -4.18
CA ASP A 322 16.95 -6.36 -3.94
C ASP A 322 17.68 -5.37 -4.86
N TYR A 323 17.03 -4.87 -5.91
CA TYR A 323 17.51 -3.87 -6.84
C TYR A 323 16.61 -2.65 -6.78
N VAL A 324 17.16 -1.47 -6.52
CA VAL A 324 16.40 -0.22 -6.51
C VAL A 324 17.04 0.75 -7.50
N VAL A 325 16.26 1.13 -8.50
CA VAL A 325 16.65 2.05 -9.58
C VAL A 325 15.91 3.36 -9.36
N PHE A 326 16.62 4.45 -9.32
CA PHE A 326 16.09 5.79 -9.09
C PHE A 326 16.18 6.65 -10.34
N ASP A 327 15.14 7.41 -10.64
CA ASP A 327 15.36 8.65 -11.38
C ASP A 327 16.11 9.66 -10.48
N LYS A 328 16.83 10.59 -11.07
CA LYS A 328 17.52 11.63 -10.30
C LYS A 328 16.56 12.76 -9.92
N THR A 329 16.02 13.43 -10.94
CA THR A 329 15.29 14.69 -10.79
C THR A 329 13.90 14.48 -10.17
N GLY A 330 13.55 15.29 -9.16
CA GLY A 330 12.28 15.12 -8.45
C GLY A 330 12.22 13.89 -7.52
N THR A 331 13.14 12.94 -7.63
CA THR A 331 13.17 11.70 -6.84
C THR A 331 14.25 11.76 -5.75
N LEU A 332 15.53 11.81 -6.12
CA LEU A 332 16.65 11.98 -5.20
C LEU A 332 16.99 13.46 -4.96
N THR A 333 16.54 14.32 -5.86
CA THR A 333 16.66 15.76 -5.79
C THR A 333 15.28 16.40 -5.66
N GLN A 334 15.24 17.68 -5.30
CA GLN A 334 13.99 18.43 -5.11
C GLN A 334 13.32 18.82 -6.43
N GLY A 335 14.00 18.67 -7.59
CA GLY A 335 13.56 19.20 -8.87
C GLY A 335 13.58 20.72 -8.92
N VAL A 336 14.22 21.34 -7.93
CA VAL A 336 14.38 22.79 -7.82
C VAL A 336 15.84 23.14 -8.09
N PHE A 337 16.02 23.97 -9.10
CA PHE A 337 17.34 24.49 -9.42
C PHE A 337 17.68 25.65 -8.50
N GLU A 338 18.87 25.65 -7.94
CA GLU A 338 19.38 26.77 -7.12
C GLU A 338 20.76 27.21 -7.61
N VAL A 339 21.03 28.50 -7.42
CA VAL A 339 22.35 29.06 -7.66
C VAL A 339 23.29 28.58 -6.55
N VAL A 340 24.28 27.78 -6.91
CA VAL A 340 25.23 27.16 -5.97
C VAL A 340 26.60 27.82 -6.01
N GLY A 341 26.86 28.64 -7.01
CA GLY A 341 28.10 29.39 -7.13
C GLY A 341 27.97 30.54 -8.13
N ILE A 342 28.67 31.64 -7.84
CA ILE A 342 28.76 32.80 -8.73
C ILE A 342 30.26 33.13 -8.89
N HIS A 343 30.69 33.12 -10.12
CA HIS A 343 32.07 33.45 -10.47
C HIS A 343 32.10 34.70 -11.34
N HIS A 344 32.46 35.82 -10.76
CA HIS A 344 32.51 37.12 -11.42
C HIS A 344 33.89 37.43 -12.00
N ASN A 345 33.93 38.23 -13.03
CA ASN A 345 35.20 38.65 -13.70
C ASN A 345 35.32 40.16 -13.75
N THR A 346 34.40 40.84 -14.43
CA THR A 346 34.47 42.31 -14.67
C THR A 346 33.56 43.11 -13.77
N ILE A 347 32.51 42.51 -13.23
CA ILE A 347 31.51 43.16 -12.34
C ILE A 347 31.43 42.37 -11.04
N ASP A 348 30.86 42.98 -10.00
CA ASP A 348 30.67 42.27 -8.72
C ASP A 348 29.58 41.19 -8.80
N GLU A 349 29.58 40.29 -7.83
CA GLU A 349 28.68 39.16 -7.76
C GLU A 349 27.20 39.61 -7.74
N ALA A 350 26.87 40.63 -6.94
CA ALA A 350 25.51 41.12 -6.79
C ALA A 350 24.96 41.67 -8.12
N LYS A 351 25.79 42.40 -8.88
CA LYS A 351 25.39 42.89 -10.22
C LYS A 351 25.33 41.79 -11.25
N LEU A 352 26.18 40.77 -11.15
CA LEU A 352 26.14 39.65 -12.10
C LEU A 352 24.83 38.91 -11.99
N ILE A 353 24.36 38.60 -10.76
CA ILE A 353 23.07 37.95 -10.55
C ILE A 353 21.89 38.83 -10.91
N GLU A 354 21.96 40.14 -10.60
CA GLU A 354 20.96 41.13 -10.95
C GLU A 354 20.73 41.22 -12.48
N TYR A 355 21.79 41.40 -13.26
CA TYR A 355 21.69 41.47 -14.71
C TYR A 355 21.21 40.17 -15.34
N ALA A 356 21.67 39.03 -14.84
CA ALA A 356 21.20 37.73 -15.29
C ALA A 356 19.71 37.50 -14.98
N ALA A 357 19.26 37.84 -13.77
CA ALA A 357 17.85 37.72 -13.37
C ALA A 357 16.93 38.66 -14.15
N LEU A 358 17.36 39.89 -14.40
CA LEU A 358 16.61 40.84 -15.20
C LEU A 358 16.53 40.43 -16.68
N ALA A 359 17.61 39.98 -17.29
CA ALA A 359 17.62 39.47 -18.66
C ALA A 359 16.66 38.27 -18.84
N GLU A 360 16.60 37.38 -17.85
CA GLU A 360 15.75 36.19 -17.82
C GLU A 360 14.33 36.45 -17.24
N SER A 361 13.96 37.73 -16.99
CA SER A 361 12.71 38.09 -16.30
C SER A 361 11.42 37.74 -17.04
N ALA A 362 11.48 37.51 -18.34
CA ALA A 362 10.33 37.12 -19.18
C ALA A 362 10.23 35.61 -19.39
N SER A 363 11.28 34.86 -19.07
CA SER A 363 11.33 33.41 -19.28
C SER A 363 10.66 32.66 -18.12
N SER A 364 9.86 31.64 -18.44
CA SER A 364 9.26 30.72 -17.47
C SER A 364 10.13 29.48 -17.16
N HIS A 365 11.33 29.42 -17.74
CA HIS A 365 12.23 28.30 -17.59
C HIS A 365 12.68 28.12 -16.11
N PRO A 366 12.79 26.88 -15.58
CA PRO A 366 13.23 26.65 -14.19
C PRO A 366 14.55 27.33 -13.81
N ILE A 367 15.50 27.39 -14.73
CA ILE A 367 16.77 28.09 -14.56
C ILE A 367 16.54 29.60 -14.35
N SER A 368 15.67 30.21 -15.14
CA SER A 368 15.34 31.62 -15.02
C SER A 368 14.69 31.95 -13.68
N LYS A 369 13.80 31.08 -13.20
CA LYS A 369 13.20 31.19 -11.86
C LYS A 369 14.26 31.09 -10.74
N SER A 370 15.27 30.26 -10.91
CA SER A 370 16.34 30.13 -9.91
C SER A 370 17.23 31.38 -9.85
N LEU A 371 17.52 32.00 -11.00
CA LEU A 371 18.22 33.27 -11.05
C LEU A 371 17.41 34.40 -10.39
N GLN A 372 16.12 34.47 -10.67
CA GLN A 372 15.20 35.47 -10.08
C GLN A 372 15.09 35.27 -8.55
N LYS A 373 15.00 34.02 -8.08
CA LYS A 373 14.98 33.69 -6.64
C LYS A 373 16.30 34.07 -5.96
N ALA A 374 17.43 33.82 -6.60
CA ALA A 374 18.75 34.15 -6.06
C ALA A 374 19.00 35.66 -6.00
N TYR A 375 18.44 36.44 -6.94
CA TYR A 375 18.45 37.91 -6.87
C TYR A 375 17.71 38.43 -5.63
N GLY A 376 16.61 37.81 -5.24
CA GLY A 376 15.91 38.06 -3.98
C GLY A 376 15.21 39.42 -3.84
N ALA A 377 15.22 40.24 -4.88
CA ALA A 377 14.52 41.52 -4.92
C ALA A 377 13.42 41.52 -5.98
N GLU A 378 12.48 42.45 -5.88
CA GLU A 378 11.42 42.64 -6.87
C GLU A 378 12.03 43.01 -8.23
N LEU A 379 11.67 42.29 -9.29
CA LEU A 379 12.17 42.53 -10.65
C LEU A 379 11.45 43.69 -11.29
N ASP A 380 12.13 44.80 -11.41
CA ASP A 380 11.64 45.97 -12.17
C ASP A 380 11.78 45.71 -13.69
N ARG A 381 10.72 45.17 -14.29
CA ARG A 381 10.67 44.92 -15.74
C ARG A 381 10.77 46.19 -16.59
N GLY A 382 10.54 47.38 -16.03
CA GLY A 382 10.72 48.65 -16.73
C GLY A 382 12.17 48.94 -17.09
N ARG A 383 13.14 48.29 -16.44
CA ARG A 383 14.58 48.39 -16.71
C ARG A 383 15.03 47.50 -17.87
N VAL A 384 14.15 46.63 -18.41
CA VAL A 384 14.50 45.63 -19.43
C VAL A 384 13.77 45.91 -20.73
N SER A 385 14.52 45.91 -21.83
CA SER A 385 13.98 46.03 -23.19
C SER A 385 14.67 45.04 -24.14
N ASN A 386 14.15 44.89 -25.36
CA ASN A 386 14.73 44.10 -26.44
C ASN A 386 15.08 42.66 -26.08
N ILE A 387 14.22 41.99 -25.26
CA ILE A 387 14.43 40.57 -24.86
C ILE A 387 14.30 39.67 -26.09
N GLN A 388 15.35 38.88 -26.36
CA GLN A 388 15.38 37.88 -27.43
C GLN A 388 15.80 36.53 -26.84
N GLU A 389 14.89 35.60 -26.80
CA GLU A 389 15.18 34.22 -26.42
C GLU A 389 15.73 33.45 -27.65
N ILE A 390 16.90 32.84 -27.50
CA ILE A 390 17.55 32.03 -28.52
C ILE A 390 17.46 30.57 -28.07
N SER A 391 16.54 29.83 -28.69
CA SER A 391 16.25 28.47 -28.33
C SER A 391 17.50 27.58 -28.24
N GLY A 392 17.67 26.91 -27.11
CA GLY A 392 18.83 26.05 -26.82
C GLY A 392 20.17 26.75 -26.56
N HIS A 393 20.16 28.10 -26.48
CA HIS A 393 21.36 28.92 -26.25
C HIS A 393 21.26 29.79 -25.00
N GLY A 394 20.15 30.50 -24.81
CA GLY A 394 19.95 31.48 -23.73
C GLY A 394 19.19 32.71 -24.18
N VAL A 395 19.35 33.80 -23.44
CA VAL A 395 18.61 35.07 -23.66
C VAL A 395 19.60 36.22 -23.85
N THR A 396 19.23 37.15 -24.73
CA THR A 396 19.87 38.49 -24.82
C THR A 396 18.81 39.56 -24.54
N ALA A 397 19.17 40.58 -23.78
CA ALA A 397 18.28 41.67 -23.42
C ALA A 397 19.07 42.98 -23.23
N GLU A 398 18.41 44.10 -23.31
CA GLU A 398 18.94 45.39 -22.86
C GLU A 398 18.46 45.65 -21.43
N VAL A 399 19.38 45.81 -20.49
CA VAL A 399 19.11 46.10 -19.08
C VAL A 399 19.84 47.40 -18.71
N ASP A 400 19.09 48.43 -18.29
CA ASP A 400 19.64 49.76 -17.95
C ASP A 400 20.51 50.37 -19.06
N GLY A 401 20.21 50.08 -20.33
CA GLY A 401 20.97 50.56 -21.48
C GLY A 401 22.21 49.72 -21.81
N HIS A 402 22.48 48.65 -21.08
CA HIS A 402 23.57 47.67 -21.35
C HIS A 402 23.02 46.44 -22.06
N THR A 403 23.75 45.93 -23.05
CA THR A 403 23.42 44.65 -23.69
C THR A 403 23.88 43.51 -22.83
N VAL A 404 22.93 42.75 -22.26
CA VAL A 404 23.19 41.57 -21.41
C VAL A 404 22.91 40.32 -22.21
N ALA A 405 23.83 39.36 -22.21
CA ALA A 405 23.63 38.03 -22.73
C ALA A 405 23.81 37.00 -21.59
N ALA A 406 22.80 36.19 -21.35
CA ALA A 406 22.82 35.09 -20.35
C ALA A 406 22.51 33.75 -21.03
N GLY A 407 23.41 32.77 -20.95
CA GLY A 407 23.21 31.48 -21.58
C GLY A 407 24.41 30.55 -21.53
N ASN A 408 24.38 29.51 -22.34
CA ASN A 408 25.43 28.50 -22.40
C ASN A 408 26.63 28.92 -23.28
N ASP A 409 27.67 28.05 -23.33
CA ASP A 409 28.85 28.25 -24.19
C ASP A 409 28.51 28.51 -25.67
N LYS A 410 27.41 27.92 -26.19
CA LYS A 410 26.99 28.11 -27.59
C LYS A 410 26.53 29.54 -27.82
N LEU A 411 25.88 30.15 -26.82
CA LEU A 411 25.49 31.56 -26.91
C LEU A 411 26.73 32.45 -26.95
N MET A 412 27.70 32.23 -26.07
CA MET A 412 28.95 32.99 -26.01
C MET A 412 29.73 32.86 -27.33
N ALA A 413 29.86 31.63 -27.85
CA ALA A 413 30.50 31.39 -29.16
C ALA A 413 29.78 32.11 -30.31
N LYS A 414 28.45 32.12 -30.34
CA LYS A 414 27.63 32.81 -31.33
C LYS A 414 27.84 34.34 -31.33
N LEU A 415 28.07 34.89 -30.14
CA LEU A 415 28.35 36.31 -29.94
C LEU A 415 29.85 36.66 -30.10
N GLY A 416 30.73 35.67 -30.35
CA GLY A 416 32.16 35.87 -30.49
C GLY A 416 32.84 36.15 -29.16
N ILE A 417 32.23 35.79 -28.04
CA ILE A 417 32.75 36.03 -26.68
C ILE A 417 33.43 34.74 -26.17
N GLN A 418 34.64 34.87 -25.70
CA GLN A 418 35.38 33.75 -25.11
C GLN A 418 34.92 33.52 -23.67
N SER A 419 34.24 32.41 -23.42
CA SER A 419 33.85 31.99 -22.06
C SER A 419 35.04 31.46 -21.27
N VAL A 420 35.00 31.63 -19.94
CA VAL A 420 35.99 31.03 -19.02
C VAL A 420 35.47 29.65 -18.60
N PRO A 421 36.27 28.57 -18.79
CA PRO A 421 35.88 27.24 -18.35
C PRO A 421 35.62 27.17 -16.84
N CYS A 422 34.52 26.62 -16.43
CA CYS A 422 34.22 26.32 -15.03
C CYS A 422 34.62 24.87 -14.72
N HIS A 423 35.36 24.65 -13.64
CA HIS A 423 35.76 23.31 -13.18
C HIS A 423 34.74 22.70 -12.18
N GLN A 424 33.73 23.49 -11.76
CA GLN A 424 32.68 23.00 -10.89
C GLN A 424 31.58 22.33 -11.71
N VAL A 425 30.93 21.35 -11.13
CA VAL A 425 29.92 20.52 -11.79
C VAL A 425 28.52 21.12 -11.58
N GLY A 426 27.83 21.41 -12.67
CA GLY A 426 26.47 21.98 -12.67
C GLY A 426 26.11 22.57 -14.03
N THR A 427 24.94 23.18 -14.13
CA THR A 427 24.54 23.95 -15.30
C THR A 427 25.17 25.33 -15.21
N ILE A 428 26.02 25.66 -16.16
CA ILE A 428 26.73 26.91 -16.20
C ILE A 428 25.95 27.90 -17.07
N ILE A 429 25.61 29.05 -16.49
CA ILE A 429 25.07 30.19 -17.20
C ILE A 429 26.16 31.25 -17.31
N HIS A 430 26.73 31.40 -18.48
CA HIS A 430 27.66 32.48 -18.80
C HIS A 430 26.92 33.79 -18.97
N VAL A 431 27.46 34.84 -18.42
CA VAL A 431 26.91 36.18 -18.52
C VAL A 431 27.93 37.10 -19.20
N ALA A 432 27.46 37.81 -20.20
CA ALA A 432 28.26 38.85 -20.87
C ALA A 432 27.53 40.17 -20.84
N LEU A 433 28.30 41.26 -20.72
CA LEU A 433 27.81 42.62 -20.68
C LEU A 433 28.54 43.44 -21.78
N ASP A 434 27.78 44.11 -22.64
CA ASP A 434 28.30 44.94 -23.75
C ASP A 434 29.39 44.22 -24.60
N GLY A 435 29.17 42.92 -24.85
CA GLY A 435 30.10 42.10 -25.63
C GLY A 435 31.33 41.61 -24.89
N GLN A 436 31.46 41.90 -23.60
CA GLN A 436 32.56 41.41 -22.76
C GLN A 436 32.07 40.34 -21.77
N TYR A 437 32.89 39.33 -21.54
CA TYR A 437 32.60 38.27 -20.58
C TYR A 437 32.59 38.83 -19.16
N ALA A 438 31.43 38.78 -18.49
CA ALA A 438 31.25 39.30 -17.14
C ALA A 438 31.41 38.25 -16.04
N GLY A 439 31.16 37.01 -16.33
CA GLY A 439 31.29 35.89 -15.38
C GLY A 439 30.36 34.73 -15.72
N HIS A 440 30.23 33.80 -14.78
CA HIS A 440 29.26 32.72 -14.90
C HIS A 440 28.59 32.38 -13.56
N ILE A 441 27.38 31.86 -13.65
CA ILE A 441 26.56 31.44 -12.54
C ILE A 441 26.38 29.94 -12.64
N LEU A 442 26.68 29.23 -11.57
CA LEU A 442 26.53 27.78 -11.47
C LEU A 442 25.18 27.45 -10.83
N ILE A 443 24.40 26.67 -11.53
CA ILE A 443 23.07 26.23 -11.11
C ILE A 443 23.08 24.73 -10.99
N SER A 444 22.56 24.21 -9.89
CA SER A 444 22.45 22.76 -9.65
C SER A 444 21.09 22.43 -9.07
N ASP A 445 20.64 21.22 -9.35
CA ASP A 445 19.47 20.63 -8.72
C ASP A 445 19.83 20.20 -7.29
N VAL A 446 18.99 20.55 -6.32
CA VAL A 446 19.28 20.36 -4.89
C VAL A 446 18.95 18.93 -4.47
N VAL A 447 19.91 18.22 -3.91
CA VAL A 447 19.71 16.88 -3.33
C VAL A 447 18.76 16.98 -2.12
N LYS A 448 17.77 16.09 -2.02
CA LYS A 448 16.88 16.04 -0.85
C LYS A 448 17.68 15.68 0.42
N PRO A 449 17.38 16.30 1.55
CA PRO A 449 18.14 16.08 2.79
C PRO A 449 18.21 14.62 3.23
N THR A 450 17.15 13.85 2.96
CA THR A 450 17.02 12.45 3.37
C THR A 450 17.56 11.44 2.35
N SER A 451 17.95 11.85 1.14
CA SER A 451 18.36 10.94 0.06
C SER A 451 19.58 10.10 0.42
N LYS A 452 20.59 10.69 1.04
CA LYS A 452 21.79 9.95 1.48
C LYS A 452 21.47 8.92 2.55
N GLU A 453 20.63 9.28 3.51
CA GLU A 453 20.18 8.38 4.57
C GLU A 453 19.30 7.27 3.98
N ALA A 454 18.45 7.57 3.00
CA ALA A 454 17.62 6.59 2.31
C ALA A 454 18.45 5.51 1.60
N ILE A 455 19.50 5.90 0.86
CA ILE A 455 20.43 4.95 0.21
C ILE A 455 21.14 4.08 1.25
N ALA A 456 21.63 4.68 2.33
CA ALA A 456 22.26 3.94 3.43
C ALA A 456 21.28 2.97 4.12
N ALA A 457 20.02 3.39 4.35
CA ALA A 457 18.97 2.56 4.93
C ALA A 457 18.61 1.38 4.02
N LEU A 458 18.55 1.56 2.71
CA LEU A 458 18.31 0.49 1.73
C LEU A 458 19.44 -0.55 1.78
N LYS A 459 20.70 -0.13 1.79
CA LYS A 459 21.84 -1.04 1.94
C LYS A 459 21.82 -1.79 3.26
N LYS A 460 21.47 -1.12 4.35
CA LYS A 460 21.33 -1.74 5.69
C LYS A 460 20.26 -2.83 5.75
N ILE A 461 19.18 -2.71 5.01
CA ILE A 461 18.13 -3.74 4.94
C ILE A 461 18.42 -4.84 3.91
N GLY A 462 19.61 -4.82 3.27
CA GLY A 462 20.08 -5.86 2.37
C GLY A 462 19.61 -5.69 0.92
N VAL A 463 19.32 -4.45 0.48
CA VAL A 463 19.24 -4.14 -0.95
C VAL A 463 20.63 -4.32 -1.55
N GLU A 464 20.74 -5.13 -2.58
CA GLU A 464 22.02 -5.56 -3.14
C GLU A 464 22.62 -4.50 -4.06
N LYS A 465 21.76 -3.78 -4.79
CA LYS A 465 22.20 -2.82 -5.80
C LYS A 465 21.29 -1.60 -5.85
N THR A 466 21.91 -0.42 -5.77
CA THR A 466 21.26 0.87 -6.01
C THR A 466 21.78 1.47 -7.30
N VAL A 467 20.87 1.93 -8.18
CA VAL A 467 21.20 2.47 -9.50
C VAL A 467 20.53 3.81 -9.67
N MET A 468 21.20 4.78 -10.29
CA MET A 468 20.60 6.06 -10.68
C MET A 468 20.58 6.19 -12.20
N LEU A 469 19.44 6.60 -12.75
CA LEU A 469 19.27 6.96 -14.16
C LEU A 469 19.03 8.46 -14.27
N THR A 470 19.70 9.13 -15.20
CA THR A 470 19.52 10.57 -15.41
C THR A 470 19.81 10.99 -16.86
N GLY A 471 19.16 12.05 -17.31
CA GLY A 471 19.50 12.74 -18.56
C GLY A 471 20.69 13.69 -18.46
N ASP A 472 21.21 13.95 -17.26
CA ASP A 472 22.30 14.89 -17.04
C ASP A 472 23.64 14.43 -17.63
N ALA A 473 24.56 15.38 -17.74
CA ALA A 473 25.95 15.11 -18.12
C ALA A 473 26.63 14.16 -17.12
N ASP A 474 27.58 13.35 -17.61
CA ASP A 474 28.21 12.31 -16.81
C ASP A 474 28.89 12.84 -15.54
N ALA A 475 29.58 13.97 -15.63
CA ALA A 475 30.25 14.57 -14.47
C ALA A 475 29.26 14.93 -13.33
N VAL A 476 28.08 15.49 -13.67
CA VAL A 476 27.02 15.82 -12.70
C VAL A 476 26.46 14.55 -12.07
N ALA A 477 26.17 13.56 -12.91
CA ALA A 477 25.60 12.29 -12.47
C ALA A 477 26.54 11.53 -11.53
N GLN A 478 27.83 11.45 -11.85
CA GLN A 478 28.84 10.81 -11.03
C GLN A 478 29.04 11.52 -9.67
N GLN A 479 29.03 12.86 -9.67
CA GLN A 479 29.16 13.62 -8.43
C GLN A 479 28.00 13.30 -7.47
N VAL A 480 26.76 13.37 -7.94
CA VAL A 480 25.57 13.07 -7.13
C VAL A 480 25.58 11.61 -6.66
N ALA A 481 25.93 10.67 -7.53
CA ALA A 481 26.01 9.25 -7.16
C ALA A 481 27.04 8.98 -6.07
N ASN A 482 28.21 9.61 -6.15
CA ASN A 482 29.26 9.49 -5.14
C ASN A 482 28.85 10.12 -3.81
N GLU A 483 28.21 11.29 -3.83
CA GLU A 483 27.70 11.97 -2.63
C GLU A 483 26.67 11.13 -1.88
N LEU A 484 25.76 10.51 -2.62
CA LEU A 484 24.69 9.67 -2.08
C LEU A 484 25.15 8.24 -1.75
N GLY A 485 26.29 7.81 -2.31
CA GLY A 485 26.79 6.45 -2.16
C GLY A 485 26.02 5.43 -2.99
N ILE A 486 25.55 5.80 -4.18
CA ILE A 486 24.86 4.92 -5.14
C ILE A 486 25.89 4.02 -5.82
N ASP A 487 25.52 2.74 -6.08
CA ASP A 487 26.46 1.74 -6.58
C ASP A 487 26.75 1.88 -8.08
N GLN A 488 25.77 2.33 -8.85
CA GLN A 488 25.89 2.47 -10.30
C GLN A 488 25.06 3.64 -10.83
N VAL A 489 25.60 4.36 -11.82
CA VAL A 489 24.90 5.48 -12.46
C VAL A 489 24.97 5.35 -13.97
N TYR A 490 23.90 5.74 -14.62
CA TYR A 490 23.80 5.90 -16.07
C TYR A 490 23.30 7.29 -16.38
N SER A 491 24.10 8.02 -17.15
CA SER A 491 23.94 9.44 -17.49
C SER A 491 23.52 9.62 -18.95
N GLN A 492 23.16 10.84 -19.32
CA GLN A 492 22.83 11.24 -20.71
C GLN A 492 21.72 10.40 -21.36
N LEU A 493 20.78 9.89 -20.55
CA LEU A 493 19.71 9.03 -21.02
C LEU A 493 18.52 9.86 -21.53
N LEU A 494 18.01 9.52 -22.69
CA LEU A 494 16.69 9.93 -23.14
C LEU A 494 15.60 9.06 -22.47
N PRO A 495 14.33 9.49 -22.44
CA PRO A 495 13.25 8.71 -21.81
C PRO A 495 13.17 7.26 -22.31
N ALA A 496 13.36 7.01 -23.61
CA ALA A 496 13.38 5.66 -24.19
C ALA A 496 14.57 4.83 -23.69
N ASP A 497 15.74 5.48 -23.49
CA ASP A 497 16.95 4.81 -23.01
C ASP A 497 16.81 4.36 -21.56
N LYS A 498 16.07 5.13 -20.73
CA LYS A 498 15.75 4.73 -19.36
C LYS A 498 14.97 3.41 -19.34
N VAL A 499 13.96 3.26 -20.22
CA VAL A 499 13.18 2.01 -20.34
C VAL A 499 14.09 0.84 -20.74
N ASN A 500 14.90 1.02 -21.79
CA ASN A 500 15.84 0.00 -22.25
C ASN A 500 16.83 -0.41 -21.16
N LYS A 501 17.30 0.56 -20.36
CA LYS A 501 18.23 0.29 -19.28
C LYS A 501 17.59 -0.50 -18.14
N VAL A 502 16.35 -0.20 -17.78
CA VAL A 502 15.59 -0.98 -16.80
C VAL A 502 15.33 -2.39 -17.32
N GLU A 503 15.00 -2.57 -18.60
CA GLU A 503 14.85 -3.90 -19.21
C GLU A 503 16.17 -4.71 -19.18
N GLN A 504 17.30 -4.06 -19.45
CA GLN A 504 18.61 -4.69 -19.31
C GLN A 504 18.84 -5.19 -17.88
N LEU A 505 18.62 -4.33 -16.87
CA LEU A 505 18.77 -4.68 -15.45
C LEU A 505 17.79 -5.79 -15.01
N LEU A 506 16.56 -5.81 -15.57
CA LEU A 506 15.59 -6.87 -15.33
C LEU A 506 16.07 -8.24 -15.86
N ASN A 507 16.79 -8.24 -16.97
CA ASN A 507 17.35 -9.46 -17.57
C ASN A 507 18.64 -9.93 -16.86
N GLU A 508 19.42 -8.99 -16.31
CA GLU A 508 20.68 -9.28 -15.61
C GLU A 508 20.46 -9.83 -14.19
N LYS A 509 19.38 -9.42 -13.53
CA LYS A 509 19.10 -9.83 -12.14
C LYS A 509 18.72 -11.31 -12.03
N PRO A 510 19.01 -11.99 -10.90
CA PRO A 510 18.54 -13.34 -10.63
C PRO A 510 17.00 -13.42 -10.65
N ALA A 511 16.45 -14.51 -11.17
CA ALA A 511 15.00 -14.68 -11.38
C ALA A 511 14.14 -14.52 -10.09
N LYS A 512 14.70 -14.83 -8.94
CA LYS A 512 14.00 -14.69 -7.63
C LYS A 512 14.04 -13.28 -7.06
N LYS A 513 14.94 -12.41 -7.53
CA LYS A 513 15.11 -11.04 -7.06
C LYS A 513 14.22 -10.09 -7.84
N LYS A 514 13.78 -9.02 -7.19
CA LYS A 514 12.89 -8.03 -7.77
C LYS A 514 13.56 -6.68 -7.89
N LEU A 515 13.21 -5.96 -8.95
CA LEU A 515 13.69 -4.62 -9.25
C LEU A 515 12.54 -3.63 -9.03
N ALA A 516 12.78 -2.65 -8.13
CA ALA A 516 11.93 -1.49 -7.98
C ALA A 516 12.49 -0.32 -8.80
N PHE A 517 11.63 0.38 -9.53
CA PHE A 517 11.97 1.68 -10.10
C PHE A 517 11.24 2.77 -9.32
N VAL A 518 11.96 3.83 -8.99
CA VAL A 518 11.47 4.98 -8.21
C VAL A 518 11.58 6.24 -9.07
N GLY A 519 10.47 6.93 -9.27
CA GLY A 519 10.40 8.15 -10.08
C GLY A 519 9.33 9.11 -9.59
N ASP A 520 9.33 10.35 -10.10
CA ASP A 520 8.31 11.37 -9.83
C ASP A 520 7.05 11.22 -10.71
N GLY A 521 7.16 10.45 -11.75
CA GLY A 521 6.10 9.86 -12.54
C GLY A 521 5.55 10.64 -13.72
N ILE A 522 5.85 11.90 -13.92
CA ILE A 522 5.33 12.64 -15.11
C ILE A 522 6.00 12.09 -16.38
N ASN A 523 7.31 11.97 -16.36
CA ASN A 523 8.10 11.50 -17.49
C ASN A 523 8.46 10.01 -17.42
N ASP A 524 8.31 9.41 -16.25
CA ASP A 524 8.78 8.06 -15.95
C ASP A 524 7.67 7.00 -15.95
N ALA A 525 6.41 7.36 -16.25
CA ALA A 525 5.29 6.42 -16.28
C ALA A 525 5.56 5.14 -17.11
N PRO A 526 6.21 5.20 -18.29
CA PRO A 526 6.58 4.00 -19.02
C PRO A 526 7.59 3.13 -18.29
N VAL A 527 8.53 3.72 -17.56
CA VAL A 527 9.57 3.02 -16.80
C VAL A 527 8.98 2.39 -15.53
N LEU A 528 8.11 3.15 -14.82
CA LEU A 528 7.35 2.67 -13.64
C LEU A 528 6.56 1.40 -13.96
N SER A 529 5.84 1.42 -15.09
CA SER A 529 5.02 0.29 -15.53
C SER A 529 5.86 -0.92 -15.99
N ARG A 530 7.13 -0.71 -16.36
CA ARG A 530 8.00 -1.76 -16.91
C ARG A 530 8.77 -2.51 -15.82
N ALA A 531 9.07 -1.88 -14.69
CA ALA A 531 9.76 -2.51 -13.56
C ALA A 531 8.96 -3.69 -12.96
N ASP A 532 9.60 -4.54 -12.14
CA ASP A 532 8.86 -5.53 -11.34
C ASP A 532 7.90 -4.84 -10.37
N ILE A 533 8.26 -3.65 -9.89
CA ILE A 533 7.43 -2.78 -9.07
C ILE A 533 7.80 -1.30 -9.31
N GLY A 534 6.81 -0.50 -9.66
CA GLY A 534 6.94 0.94 -9.81
C GLY A 534 6.57 1.67 -8.51
N ILE A 535 7.43 2.58 -8.06
CA ILE A 535 7.23 3.41 -6.87
C ILE A 535 7.19 4.88 -7.29
N ALA A 536 6.06 5.55 -7.12
CA ALA A 536 5.95 6.98 -7.37
C ALA A 536 6.26 7.78 -6.10
N MET A 537 7.05 8.85 -6.28
CA MET A 537 7.35 9.85 -5.24
C MET A 537 6.29 10.93 -5.24
N GLY A 538 5.90 11.40 -4.03
CA GLY A 538 5.06 12.58 -3.86
C GLY A 538 3.68 12.48 -4.51
N ALA A 539 2.68 11.95 -3.83
CA ALA A 539 1.31 11.84 -4.34
C ALA A 539 0.68 13.19 -4.73
N MET A 540 1.35 14.29 -4.46
CA MET A 540 0.86 15.66 -4.65
C MET A 540 1.11 16.22 -6.05
N GLY A 541 1.87 15.54 -6.92
CA GLY A 541 2.39 16.14 -8.15
C GLY A 541 1.85 15.62 -9.47
N SER A 542 1.48 14.35 -9.59
CA SER A 542 1.11 13.80 -10.91
C SER A 542 0.11 12.65 -10.82
N ASP A 543 -1.08 12.90 -11.34
CA ASP A 543 -2.11 11.87 -11.50
C ASP A 543 -1.62 10.71 -12.38
N ALA A 544 -0.82 11.01 -13.40
CA ALA A 544 -0.22 9.98 -14.28
C ALA A 544 0.76 9.08 -13.53
N ALA A 545 1.53 9.63 -12.58
CA ALA A 545 2.43 8.85 -11.73
C ALA A 545 1.66 7.91 -10.80
N ILE A 546 0.64 8.47 -10.14
CA ILE A 546 -0.23 7.70 -9.26
C ILE A 546 -0.85 6.54 -10.04
N GLU A 547 -1.31 6.76 -11.27
CA GLU A 547 -1.94 5.71 -12.07
C GLU A 547 -0.93 4.63 -12.52
N ALA A 548 0.26 5.01 -12.95
CA ALA A 548 1.28 4.11 -13.48
C ALA A 548 2.02 3.30 -12.40
N ALA A 549 2.16 3.83 -11.18
CA ALA A 549 2.90 3.16 -10.12
C ALA A 549 2.08 2.09 -9.39
N ASP A 550 2.77 1.12 -8.80
CA ASP A 550 2.20 0.06 -7.96
C ASP A 550 2.20 0.44 -6.48
N VAL A 551 3.13 1.30 -6.11
CA VAL A 551 3.30 1.87 -4.77
C VAL A 551 3.45 3.38 -4.90
N VAL A 552 2.76 4.13 -4.04
CA VAL A 552 2.83 5.60 -4.01
C VAL A 552 3.28 6.04 -2.63
N LEU A 553 4.33 6.85 -2.56
CA LEU A 553 4.74 7.53 -1.35
C LEU A 553 3.95 8.83 -1.26
N MET A 554 3.28 9.03 -0.11
CA MET A 554 2.37 10.17 0.08
C MET A 554 3.09 11.49 0.26
N ASP A 555 4.31 11.44 0.75
CA ASP A 555 5.24 12.56 0.84
C ASP A 555 6.43 12.34 -0.10
N ASP A 556 7.26 13.35 -0.15
CA ASP A 556 8.41 13.38 -1.05
C ASP A 556 9.72 12.88 -0.36
N ASP A 557 9.58 11.98 0.63
CA ASP A 557 10.71 11.45 1.41
C ASP A 557 11.19 10.07 0.90
N PRO A 558 12.40 9.98 0.27
CA PRO A 558 12.97 8.73 -0.19
C PRO A 558 13.22 7.69 0.92
N LEU A 559 13.33 8.11 2.18
CA LEU A 559 13.57 7.21 3.31
C LEU A 559 12.42 6.22 3.50
N LYS A 560 11.20 6.59 3.07
CA LYS A 560 10.02 5.71 3.13
C LYS A 560 10.10 4.48 2.24
N ILE A 561 10.97 4.47 1.22
CA ILE A 561 11.19 3.28 0.39
C ILE A 561 11.75 2.13 1.25
N ALA A 562 12.76 2.41 2.05
CA ALA A 562 13.33 1.41 2.96
C ALA A 562 12.30 0.94 4.00
N LYS A 563 11.46 1.84 4.49
CA LYS A 563 10.35 1.53 5.41
C LYS A 563 9.30 0.66 4.75
N ALA A 564 8.92 0.95 3.51
CA ALA A 564 7.98 0.16 2.72
C ALA A 564 8.46 -1.29 2.53
N ILE A 565 9.74 -1.49 2.17
CA ILE A 565 10.35 -2.82 2.04
C ILE A 565 10.34 -3.56 3.38
N LYS A 566 10.67 -2.91 4.50
CA LYS A 566 10.62 -3.52 5.85
C LYS A 566 9.21 -3.95 6.23
N ILE A 567 8.21 -3.12 5.98
CA ILE A 567 6.79 -3.43 6.24
C ILE A 567 6.38 -4.67 5.44
N SER A 568 6.74 -4.70 4.17
CA SER A 568 6.44 -5.81 3.25
C SER A 568 7.09 -7.11 3.71
N ARG A 569 8.37 -7.09 4.08
CA ARG A 569 9.11 -8.25 4.62
C ARG A 569 8.50 -8.75 5.93
N LYS A 570 8.10 -7.84 6.84
CA LYS A 570 7.39 -8.19 8.07
C LYS A 570 6.04 -8.86 7.78
N CYS A 571 5.26 -8.30 6.87
CA CYS A 571 3.97 -8.84 6.47
C CYS A 571 4.12 -10.27 5.93
N LEU A 572 5.03 -10.47 4.98
CA LEU A 572 5.30 -11.77 4.38
C LEU A 572 5.85 -12.77 5.41
N GLY A 573 6.70 -12.33 6.33
CA GLY A 573 7.17 -13.14 7.46
C GLY A 573 6.01 -13.65 8.32
N ILE A 574 5.00 -12.83 8.61
CA ILE A 574 3.79 -13.22 9.35
C ILE A 574 2.96 -14.23 8.53
N VAL A 575 2.82 -14.03 7.22
CA VAL A 575 2.15 -14.97 6.31
C VAL A 575 2.80 -16.35 6.39
N TYR A 576 4.13 -16.43 6.25
CA TYR A 576 4.86 -17.70 6.36
C TYR A 576 4.75 -18.34 7.75
N GLN A 577 4.81 -17.55 8.83
CA GLN A 577 4.58 -18.05 10.18
C GLN A 577 3.21 -18.72 10.30
N ASN A 578 2.16 -18.08 9.79
CA ASN A 578 0.81 -18.64 9.82
C ASN A 578 0.69 -19.91 8.98
N ILE A 579 1.31 -19.97 7.80
CA ILE A 579 1.32 -21.16 6.94
C ILE A 579 1.99 -22.34 7.66
N VAL A 580 3.22 -22.14 8.15
CA VAL A 580 3.98 -23.21 8.80
C VAL A 580 3.28 -23.67 10.09
N PHE A 581 2.82 -22.75 10.92
CA PHE A 581 2.12 -23.05 12.16
C PHE A 581 0.84 -23.84 11.91
N ALA A 582 -0.03 -23.38 11.00
CA ALA A 582 -1.29 -24.05 10.70
C ALA A 582 -1.08 -25.44 10.09
N LEU A 583 -0.15 -25.60 9.14
CA LEU A 583 0.13 -26.89 8.51
C LEU A 583 0.77 -27.89 9.50
N ALA A 584 1.69 -27.43 10.35
CA ALA A 584 2.34 -28.28 11.34
C ALA A 584 1.33 -28.85 12.36
N ILE A 585 0.51 -27.98 12.96
CA ILE A 585 -0.51 -28.42 13.93
C ILE A 585 -1.53 -29.36 13.27
N LYS A 586 -2.00 -28.99 12.07
CA LYS A 586 -2.95 -29.84 11.33
C LYS A 586 -2.36 -31.19 10.95
N GLY A 587 -1.13 -31.24 10.48
CA GLY A 587 -0.43 -32.48 10.17
C GLY A 587 -0.33 -33.41 11.38
N ILE A 588 0.07 -32.87 12.54
CA ILE A 588 0.14 -33.63 13.81
C ILE A 588 -1.26 -34.15 14.20
N CYS A 589 -2.27 -33.29 14.20
CA CYS A 589 -3.63 -33.65 14.60
C CYS A 589 -4.27 -34.69 13.66
N LEU A 590 -4.01 -34.61 12.33
CA LEU A 590 -4.47 -35.59 11.34
C LEU A 590 -3.87 -36.99 11.61
N VAL A 591 -2.59 -37.05 11.92
CA VAL A 591 -1.93 -38.35 12.29
C VAL A 591 -2.53 -38.89 13.58
N LEU A 592 -2.71 -38.05 14.61
CA LEU A 592 -3.33 -38.46 15.88
C LEU A 592 -4.78 -38.90 15.68
N GLY A 593 -5.53 -38.21 14.77
CA GLY A 593 -6.91 -38.58 14.42
C GLY A 593 -6.98 -39.97 13.74
N ALA A 594 -6.11 -40.21 12.76
CA ALA A 594 -6.05 -41.47 12.05
C ALA A 594 -5.67 -42.66 12.99
N LEU A 595 -4.78 -42.41 13.97
CA LEU A 595 -4.40 -43.37 14.99
C LEU A 595 -5.50 -43.61 16.06
N GLY A 596 -6.54 -42.75 16.11
CA GLY A 596 -7.63 -42.83 17.08
C GLY A 596 -7.26 -42.28 18.47
N ILE A 597 -6.17 -41.49 18.57
CA ILE A 597 -5.75 -40.80 19.79
C ILE A 597 -6.46 -39.45 19.92
N ALA A 598 -6.69 -38.76 18.78
CA ALA A 598 -7.40 -37.49 18.78
C ALA A 598 -8.92 -37.70 18.91
N ASN A 599 -9.50 -36.98 19.83
CA ASN A 599 -10.95 -36.87 19.99
C ASN A 599 -11.50 -35.62 19.28
N MET A 600 -12.82 -35.45 19.23
CA MET A 600 -13.48 -34.32 18.57
C MET A 600 -13.09 -32.95 19.17
N TRP A 601 -12.78 -32.89 20.48
CA TRP A 601 -12.32 -31.63 21.11
C TRP A 601 -10.96 -31.17 20.60
N LEU A 602 -10.04 -32.13 20.40
CA LEU A 602 -8.73 -31.84 19.81
C LEU A 602 -8.89 -31.39 18.34
N ALA A 603 -9.85 -32.01 17.62
CA ALA A 603 -10.18 -31.60 16.26
C ALA A 603 -10.68 -30.16 16.19
N ILE A 604 -11.58 -29.75 17.08
CA ILE A 604 -12.07 -28.39 17.20
C ILE A 604 -10.93 -27.41 17.52
N PHE A 605 -10.05 -27.77 18.45
CA PHE A 605 -8.88 -26.93 18.76
C PHE A 605 -7.94 -26.79 17.56
N ALA A 606 -7.68 -27.87 16.83
CA ALA A 606 -6.84 -27.86 15.63
C ALA A 606 -7.43 -27.01 14.49
N ASP A 607 -8.72 -26.80 14.46
CA ASP A 607 -9.38 -25.96 13.46
C ASP A 607 -9.60 -24.53 13.97
N VAL A 608 -10.46 -24.35 14.97
CA VAL A 608 -10.89 -23.02 15.45
C VAL A 608 -9.80 -22.34 16.30
N GLY A 609 -9.13 -23.08 17.19
CA GLY A 609 -8.07 -22.53 18.03
C GLY A 609 -6.87 -22.04 17.22
N VAL A 610 -6.42 -22.84 16.26
CA VAL A 610 -5.31 -22.48 15.37
C VAL A 610 -5.69 -21.28 14.50
N MET A 611 -6.93 -21.23 14.01
CA MET A 611 -7.43 -20.09 13.24
C MET A 611 -7.40 -18.79 14.06
N ILE A 612 -7.89 -18.80 15.30
CA ILE A 612 -7.86 -17.62 16.19
C ILE A 612 -6.43 -17.15 16.41
N LEU A 613 -5.49 -18.06 16.71
CA LEU A 613 -4.08 -17.72 16.90
C LEU A 613 -3.46 -17.13 15.63
N ALA A 614 -3.74 -17.70 14.46
CA ALA A 614 -3.26 -17.20 13.18
C ALA A 614 -3.82 -15.80 12.84
N VAL A 615 -5.10 -15.55 13.15
CA VAL A 615 -5.73 -14.22 13.00
C VAL A 615 -5.09 -13.19 13.94
N LEU A 616 -4.85 -13.55 15.20
CA LEU A 616 -4.16 -12.65 16.15
C LEU A 616 -2.73 -12.34 15.69
N ASN A 617 -2.02 -13.32 15.13
CA ASN A 617 -0.71 -13.09 14.53
C ASN A 617 -0.79 -12.19 13.31
N ALA A 618 -1.81 -12.33 12.44
CA ALA A 618 -2.02 -11.50 11.26
C ALA A 618 -2.20 -10.01 11.60
N ILE A 619 -2.93 -9.70 12.68
CA ILE A 619 -3.14 -8.32 13.13
C ILE A 619 -1.82 -7.61 13.49
N ARG A 620 -0.75 -8.33 13.84
CA ARG A 620 0.58 -7.75 14.11
C ARG A 620 1.19 -7.02 12.91
N ALA A 621 0.72 -7.30 11.69
CA ALA A 621 1.15 -6.59 10.49
C ALA A 621 0.72 -5.11 10.47
N LEU A 622 -0.33 -4.72 11.20
CA LEU A 622 -0.75 -3.32 11.37
C LEU A 622 0.26 -2.46 12.15
N PHE A 623 1.04 -3.07 13.07
CA PHE A 623 1.88 -2.31 13.99
C PHE A 623 3.26 -2.02 13.38
N VAL A 624 3.38 -0.92 12.63
CA VAL A 624 4.60 -0.55 11.88
C VAL A 624 5.40 0.60 12.49
N LYS A 625 4.93 1.20 13.62
CA LYS A 625 5.56 2.38 14.25
C LYS A 625 7.03 2.16 14.71
N LYS A 626 7.45 0.90 14.90
CA LYS A 626 8.81 0.56 15.40
C LYS A 626 9.75 0.03 14.29
N LEU A 627 9.37 0.13 13.03
CA LEU A 627 10.15 -0.25 11.87
C LEU A 627 10.86 0.96 11.29
#